data_02667d6a8e00b76144c7f1324f040c1e
#
_entry.id   02667d6a8e00b76144c7f1324f040c1e
#
_cell.length_a   1.000
_cell.length_b   1.000
_cell.length_c   1.000
_cell.angle_alpha   90.00
_cell.angle_beta   90.00
_cell.angle_gamma   90.00
#
_symmetry.space_group_name_H-M   'P 1'
#
loop_
_entity.id
_entity.type
_entity.pdbx_description
1 polymer ?
#
loop_
_entity_poly.entity_id
_entity_poly.type
_entity_poly.pdbx_seq_one_letter_code
_entity_poly.pdbx_strand_id
1 'polypeptide(L)'
;MRTNDSTPNQRATTYSSYLRVPELLALQTPRDAEPEHDELLFIVIHQTYELWFKTLLHEFARASDKLRAAHSHAALASLGRIRTILKTLVAQVDILETMTPLQFNTFRGRLEAASGFQSAQFRELEIVLGRRDASVLASFEPGSPDHRRLTAAMSRPSIWHDTLAYLVGRGHLVPRELLDGDMTVAYAPHPEVQDAVLGAYRNDAEAALVLERLVDIDEGLQEWRYRHEIGRAHV
;
A
#
# COMPACT_ATOMS: atom_id res chain seq x y z
N MET A 1 -55.22 28.05 5.20
CA MET A 1 -54.72 26.83 4.56
C MET A 1 -53.20 26.85 4.73
N ARG A 2 -52.68 26.16 5.74
CA ARG A 2 -51.22 26.10 5.98
C ARG A 2 -50.68 24.81 5.37
N THR A 3 -49.91 24.97 4.34
CA THR A 3 -49.19 23.83 3.71
C THR A 3 -48.06 23.39 4.64
N ASN A 4 -48.18 22.20 5.16
CA ASN A 4 -47.19 21.53 5.99
C ASN A 4 -46.08 21.00 5.04
N ASP A 5 -44.98 21.77 4.97
CA ASP A 5 -43.80 21.40 4.20
C ASP A 5 -42.99 20.42 5.07
N SER A 6 -43.23 19.13 4.88
CA SER A 6 -42.50 18.06 5.57
C SER A 6 -41.17 17.89 4.92
N THR A 7 -40.16 18.62 5.39
CA THR A 7 -38.76 18.32 5.09
C THR A 7 -38.44 16.86 5.48
N PRO A 8 -37.86 16.05 4.59
CA PRO A 8 -37.50 14.67 4.95
C PRO A 8 -36.53 14.67 6.10
N ASN A 9 -36.91 14.05 7.19
CA ASN A 9 -36.11 13.85 8.40
C ASN A 9 -34.81 13.14 8.01
N GLN A 10 -33.73 13.90 7.81
CA GLN A 10 -32.38 13.33 7.64
C GLN A 10 -32.04 12.62 8.94
N ARG A 11 -32.14 11.28 8.94
CA ARG A 11 -31.71 10.46 10.07
C ARG A 11 -30.28 10.85 10.42
N ALA A 12 -30.04 11.22 11.67
CA ALA A 12 -28.70 11.57 12.16
C ALA A 12 -27.73 10.40 11.85
N THR A 13 -26.56 10.76 11.34
CA THR A 13 -25.49 9.79 11.03
C THR A 13 -25.04 9.14 12.34
N THR A 14 -25.13 7.83 12.42
CA THR A 14 -24.63 7.02 13.54
C THR A 14 -23.27 6.40 13.19
N TYR A 15 -22.53 5.91 14.17
CA TYR A 15 -21.31 5.13 13.96
C TYR A 15 -21.51 3.99 12.95
N SER A 16 -22.56 3.20 13.17
CA SER A 16 -22.88 2.04 12.32
C SER A 16 -23.23 2.45 10.88
N SER A 17 -24.02 3.51 10.70
CA SER A 17 -24.43 3.96 9.35
C SER A 17 -23.27 4.64 8.61
N TYR A 18 -22.42 5.42 9.33
CA TYR A 18 -21.26 6.07 8.73
C TYR A 18 -20.21 5.07 8.23
N LEU A 19 -19.90 4.08 9.05
CA LEU A 19 -18.92 3.04 8.73
C LEU A 19 -19.51 1.87 7.92
N ARG A 20 -20.83 1.85 7.72
CA ARG A 20 -21.53 0.76 7.04
C ARG A 20 -21.22 -0.60 7.70
N VAL A 21 -21.24 -0.64 9.02
CA VAL A 21 -20.82 -1.82 9.80
C VAL A 21 -21.58 -3.09 9.44
N PRO A 22 -22.93 -3.07 9.26
CA PRO A 22 -23.65 -4.29 8.86
C PRO A 22 -23.16 -4.86 7.52
N GLU A 23 -22.96 -4.00 6.52
CA GLU A 23 -22.48 -4.41 5.20
C GLU A 23 -21.03 -4.93 5.28
N LEU A 24 -20.16 -4.25 6.04
CA LEU A 24 -18.79 -4.68 6.23
C LEU A 24 -18.72 -6.08 6.88
N LEU A 25 -19.50 -6.32 7.93
CA LEU A 25 -19.53 -7.59 8.64
C LEU A 25 -20.29 -8.71 7.89
N ALA A 26 -20.96 -8.39 6.78
CA ALA A 26 -21.59 -9.37 5.90
C ALA A 26 -20.67 -9.86 4.77
N LEU A 27 -19.44 -9.31 4.65
CA LEU A 27 -18.48 -9.68 3.60
C LEU A 27 -17.62 -10.90 3.93
N GLN A 28 -17.65 -11.38 5.18
CA GLN A 28 -16.88 -12.55 5.62
C GLN A 28 -17.72 -13.81 5.38
N THR A 29 -17.75 -14.27 4.13
CA THR A 29 -18.59 -15.39 3.71
C THR A 29 -17.70 -16.57 3.32
N PRO A 30 -17.62 -17.63 4.15
CA PRO A 30 -17.02 -18.90 3.77
C PRO A 30 -17.71 -19.50 2.54
N ARG A 31 -16.98 -20.33 1.77
CA ARG A 31 -17.54 -20.90 0.53
C ARG A 31 -18.51 -22.05 0.74
N ASP A 32 -18.35 -22.80 1.82
CA ASP A 32 -19.15 -23.99 2.09
C ASP A 32 -20.23 -23.74 3.12
N ALA A 33 -21.29 -24.57 3.07
CA ALA A 33 -22.38 -24.55 4.04
C ALA A 33 -21.89 -25.01 5.45
N GLU A 34 -20.85 -25.83 5.50
CA GLU A 34 -20.14 -26.24 6.72
C GLU A 34 -18.70 -25.69 6.67
N PRO A 35 -18.51 -24.43 7.08
CA PRO A 35 -17.19 -23.77 7.00
C PRO A 35 -16.25 -24.34 8.07
N GLU A 36 -14.97 -24.44 7.71
CA GLU A 36 -13.91 -24.72 8.68
C GLU A 36 -13.74 -23.51 9.61
N HIS A 37 -13.47 -23.77 10.89
CA HIS A 37 -13.38 -22.72 11.92
C HIS A 37 -12.38 -21.62 11.54
N ASP A 38 -11.21 -22.00 11.06
CA ASP A 38 -10.10 -21.08 10.78
C ASP A 38 -10.22 -20.36 9.42
N GLU A 39 -11.16 -20.78 8.55
CA GLU A 39 -11.45 -20.09 7.28
C GLU A 39 -11.90 -18.65 7.51
N LEU A 40 -12.70 -18.40 8.57
CA LEU A 40 -13.12 -17.04 8.93
C LEU A 40 -11.91 -16.16 9.30
N LEU A 41 -10.98 -16.68 10.10
CA LEU A 41 -9.75 -15.96 10.47
C LEU A 41 -8.95 -15.60 9.22
N PHE A 42 -8.77 -16.54 8.30
CA PHE A 42 -8.07 -16.33 7.04
C PHE A 42 -8.71 -15.21 6.21
N ILE A 43 -10.05 -15.24 6.04
CA ILE A 43 -10.80 -14.22 5.29
C ILE A 43 -10.60 -12.84 5.94
N VAL A 44 -10.82 -12.71 7.25
CA VAL A 44 -10.74 -11.43 7.97
C VAL A 44 -9.34 -10.82 7.87
N ILE A 45 -8.29 -11.62 8.04
CA ILE A 45 -6.91 -11.14 7.97
C ILE A 45 -6.61 -10.59 6.57
N HIS A 46 -6.97 -11.32 5.51
CA HIS A 46 -6.69 -10.87 4.14
C HIS A 46 -7.54 -9.65 3.74
N GLN A 47 -8.81 -9.59 4.15
CA GLN A 47 -9.62 -8.39 3.96
C GLN A 47 -9.03 -7.18 4.71
N THR A 48 -8.50 -7.38 5.90
CA THR A 48 -7.87 -6.31 6.67
C THR A 48 -6.58 -5.83 5.98
N TYR A 49 -5.77 -6.74 5.41
CA TYR A 49 -4.63 -6.34 4.58
C TYR A 49 -5.06 -5.47 3.40
N GLU A 50 -6.09 -5.85 2.67
CA GLU A 50 -6.59 -5.07 1.54
C GLU A 50 -7.09 -3.66 1.97
N LEU A 51 -7.72 -3.52 3.14
CA LEU A 51 -8.11 -2.23 3.69
C LEU A 51 -6.88 -1.36 4.07
N TRP A 52 -5.83 -1.99 4.63
CA TRP A 52 -4.58 -1.29 4.90
C TRP A 52 -3.83 -0.91 3.63
N PHE A 53 -3.79 -1.77 2.60
CA PHE A 53 -3.18 -1.42 1.31
C PHE A 53 -3.89 -0.23 0.67
N LYS A 54 -5.21 -0.18 0.72
CA LYS A 54 -5.98 0.99 0.28
C LYS A 54 -5.59 2.25 1.03
N THR A 55 -5.41 2.17 2.34
CA THR A 55 -5.00 3.30 3.18
C THR A 55 -3.55 3.72 2.88
N LEU A 56 -2.64 2.76 2.70
CA LEU A 56 -1.26 3.01 2.31
C LEU A 56 -1.18 3.75 0.96
N LEU A 57 -1.90 3.29 -0.06
CA LEU A 57 -1.95 3.93 -1.37
C LEU A 57 -2.46 5.38 -1.27
N HIS A 58 -3.46 5.63 -0.43
CA HIS A 58 -3.97 6.98 -0.17
C HIS A 58 -2.91 7.88 0.49
N GLU A 59 -2.20 7.37 1.50
CA GLU A 59 -1.14 8.13 2.18
C GLU A 59 0.10 8.34 1.29
N PHE A 60 0.46 7.36 0.45
CA PHE A 60 1.53 7.53 -0.53
C PHE A 60 1.20 8.61 -1.55
N ALA A 61 -0.03 8.65 -2.07
CA ALA A 61 -0.45 9.71 -2.98
C ALA A 61 -0.29 11.10 -2.34
N ARG A 62 -0.69 11.25 -1.07
CA ARG A 62 -0.50 12.49 -0.32
C ARG A 62 0.98 12.81 -0.08
N ALA A 63 1.79 11.81 0.30
CA ALA A 63 3.23 12.00 0.51
C ALA A 63 3.90 12.48 -0.78
N SER A 64 3.61 11.85 -1.91
CA SER A 64 4.07 12.24 -3.24
C SER A 64 3.75 13.70 -3.58
N ASP A 65 2.49 14.12 -3.38
CA ASP A 65 2.09 15.52 -3.60
C ASP A 65 2.89 16.50 -2.72
N LYS A 66 3.15 16.13 -1.47
CA LYS A 66 3.89 16.99 -0.53
C LYS A 66 5.38 17.02 -0.83
N LEU A 67 5.96 15.90 -1.28
CA LEU A 67 7.35 15.85 -1.73
C LEU A 67 7.55 16.75 -2.97
N ARG A 68 6.73 16.61 -3.99
CA ARG A 68 6.80 17.48 -5.19
C ARG A 68 6.66 18.97 -4.87
N ALA A 69 5.87 19.29 -3.86
CA ALA A 69 5.70 20.66 -3.37
C ALA A 69 6.80 21.12 -2.39
N ALA A 70 7.82 20.31 -2.13
CA ALA A 70 8.88 20.54 -1.15
C ALA A 70 8.38 20.84 0.28
N HIS A 71 7.20 20.32 0.64
CA HIS A 71 6.59 20.51 1.96
C HIS A 71 7.01 19.38 2.94
N SER A 72 8.24 19.43 3.44
CA SER A 72 8.87 18.39 4.29
C SER A 72 7.99 17.93 5.45
N HIS A 73 7.48 18.87 6.26
CA HIS A 73 6.68 18.53 7.45
C HIS A 73 5.41 17.75 7.11
N ALA A 74 4.71 18.14 6.04
CA ALA A 74 3.49 17.45 5.62
C ALA A 74 3.79 16.10 4.98
N ALA A 75 4.90 15.97 4.26
CA ALA A 75 5.39 14.69 3.74
C ALA A 75 5.75 13.73 4.88
N LEU A 76 6.53 14.18 5.87
CA LEU A 76 6.90 13.42 7.06
C LEU A 76 5.69 12.92 7.85
N ALA A 77 4.61 13.70 7.93
CA ALA A 77 3.38 13.27 8.61
C ALA A 77 2.74 12.05 7.90
N SER A 78 2.65 12.07 6.55
CA SER A 78 2.12 10.93 5.78
C SER A 78 3.08 9.72 5.81
N LEU A 79 4.39 9.94 5.61
CA LEU A 79 5.39 8.88 5.69
C LEU A 79 5.43 8.24 7.09
N GLY A 80 5.28 9.03 8.15
CA GLY A 80 5.17 8.52 9.53
C GLY A 80 3.94 7.63 9.74
N ARG A 81 2.80 7.98 9.13
CA ARG A 81 1.60 7.14 9.17
C ARG A 81 1.79 5.86 8.37
N ILE A 82 2.37 5.91 7.18
CA ILE A 82 2.72 4.74 6.36
C ILE A 82 3.56 3.76 7.17
N ARG A 83 4.64 4.24 7.79
CA ARG A 83 5.50 3.42 8.66
C ARG A 83 4.71 2.75 9.80
N THR A 84 3.79 3.49 10.44
CA THR A 84 2.98 2.94 11.54
C THR A 84 2.02 1.85 11.03
N ILE A 85 1.42 2.05 9.86
CA ILE A 85 0.55 1.03 9.23
C ILE A 85 1.37 -0.21 8.90
N LEU A 86 2.58 -0.09 8.33
CA LEU A 86 3.45 -1.22 8.04
C LEU A 86 3.78 -2.04 9.30
N LYS A 87 4.06 -1.38 10.44
CA LYS A 87 4.22 -2.08 11.73
C LYS A 87 2.98 -2.87 12.14
N THR A 88 1.79 -2.33 11.89
CA THR A 88 0.52 -3.03 12.15
C THR A 88 0.38 -4.24 11.23
N LEU A 89 0.74 -4.13 9.96
CA LEU A 89 0.72 -5.26 9.01
C LEU A 89 1.67 -6.38 9.44
N VAL A 90 2.88 -6.03 9.88
CA VAL A 90 3.85 -7.00 10.42
C VAL A 90 3.29 -7.69 11.66
N ALA A 91 2.77 -6.93 12.63
CA ALA A 91 2.17 -7.49 13.84
C ALA A 91 0.94 -8.38 13.55
N GLN A 92 0.21 -8.10 12.48
CA GLN A 92 -0.95 -8.90 12.08
C GLN A 92 -0.56 -10.29 11.57
N VAL A 93 0.68 -10.48 11.11
CA VAL A 93 1.21 -11.81 10.75
C VAL A 93 1.24 -12.73 11.96
N ASP A 94 1.51 -12.20 13.18
CA ASP A 94 1.50 -12.99 14.42
C ASP A 94 0.16 -13.70 14.62
N ILE A 95 -0.95 -13.06 14.25
CA ILE A 95 -2.29 -13.66 14.33
C ILE A 95 -2.44 -14.76 13.27
N LEU A 96 -1.97 -14.54 12.05
CA LEU A 96 -2.02 -15.54 10.98
C LEU A 96 -1.19 -16.79 11.35
N GLU A 97 -0.02 -16.58 11.96
CA GLU A 97 0.88 -17.65 12.39
C GLU A 97 0.32 -18.52 13.54
N THR A 98 -0.80 -18.12 14.18
CA THR A 98 -1.52 -19.01 15.11
C THR A 98 -2.23 -20.16 14.41
N MET A 99 -2.47 -20.06 13.11
CA MET A 99 -3.04 -21.12 12.29
C MET A 99 -1.96 -22.13 11.92
N THR A 100 -2.16 -23.39 12.29
CA THR A 100 -1.24 -24.46 11.94
C THR A 100 -1.39 -24.88 10.48
N PRO A 101 -0.35 -25.49 9.87
CA PRO A 101 -0.44 -26.02 8.50
C PRO A 101 -1.59 -27.04 8.32
N LEU A 102 -1.88 -27.84 9.34
CA LEU A 102 -2.98 -28.81 9.29
C LEU A 102 -4.35 -28.10 9.22
N GLN A 103 -4.55 -27.07 10.03
CA GLN A 103 -5.78 -26.26 9.99
C GLN A 103 -5.97 -25.59 8.64
N PHE A 104 -4.92 -24.96 8.09
CA PHE A 104 -5.00 -24.34 6.78
C PHE A 104 -5.33 -25.36 5.68
N ASN A 105 -4.75 -26.56 5.74
CA ASN A 105 -4.98 -27.59 4.75
C ASN A 105 -6.44 -28.09 4.70
N THR A 106 -7.24 -27.91 5.76
CA THR A 106 -8.66 -28.31 5.76
C THR A 106 -9.50 -27.51 4.75
N PHE A 107 -9.13 -26.26 4.46
CA PHE A 107 -9.87 -25.42 3.50
C PHE A 107 -9.01 -24.94 2.31
N ARG A 108 -7.70 -25.20 2.28
CA ARG A 108 -6.80 -24.75 1.21
C ARG A 108 -7.30 -25.15 -0.19
N GLY A 109 -7.84 -26.36 -0.34
CA GLY A 109 -8.37 -26.83 -1.62
C GLY A 109 -9.54 -25.99 -2.15
N ARG A 110 -10.25 -25.26 -1.27
CA ARG A 110 -11.37 -24.39 -1.61
C ARG A 110 -10.92 -23.04 -2.15
N LEU A 111 -9.68 -22.65 -1.87
CA LEU A 111 -9.10 -21.39 -2.37
C LEU A 111 -8.75 -21.48 -3.87
N GLU A 112 -8.70 -22.67 -4.45
CA GLU A 112 -8.39 -22.93 -5.87
C GLU A 112 -7.12 -22.16 -6.32
N ALA A 113 -7.29 -21.27 -7.31
CA ALA A 113 -6.24 -20.40 -7.80
C ALA A 113 -6.07 -19.10 -6.98
N ALA A 114 -6.92 -18.86 -5.97
CA ALA A 114 -6.84 -17.63 -5.18
C ALA A 114 -5.50 -17.58 -4.41
N SER A 115 -4.69 -16.61 -4.73
CA SER A 115 -3.35 -16.43 -4.17
C SER A 115 -3.14 -14.96 -3.81
N GLY A 116 -2.44 -14.69 -2.71
CA GLY A 116 -2.03 -13.34 -2.34
C GLY A 116 -1.19 -12.63 -3.41
N PHE A 117 -0.61 -13.37 -4.38
CA PHE A 117 0.02 -12.77 -5.56
C PHE A 117 -0.96 -12.03 -6.48
N GLN A 118 -2.26 -12.29 -6.34
CA GLN A 118 -3.33 -11.66 -7.13
C GLN A 118 -3.87 -10.38 -6.47
N SER A 119 -3.35 -9.92 -5.34
CA SER A 119 -3.71 -8.63 -4.78
C SER A 119 -3.23 -7.49 -5.67
N ALA A 120 -4.15 -6.89 -6.42
CA ALA A 120 -3.84 -5.75 -7.28
C ALA A 120 -3.38 -4.53 -6.46
N GLN A 121 -3.91 -4.33 -5.25
CA GLN A 121 -3.50 -3.23 -4.37
C GLN A 121 -2.06 -3.41 -3.88
N PHE A 122 -1.67 -4.63 -3.52
CA PHE A 122 -0.29 -4.89 -3.13
C PHE A 122 0.68 -4.70 -4.32
N ARG A 123 0.31 -5.16 -5.53
CA ARG A 123 1.12 -4.90 -6.73
C ARG A 123 1.23 -3.41 -7.03
N GLU A 124 0.14 -2.63 -6.85
CA GLU A 124 0.20 -1.17 -7.00
C GLU A 124 1.12 -0.52 -5.95
N LEU A 125 1.15 -1.00 -4.70
CA LEU A 125 2.11 -0.53 -3.69
C LEU A 125 3.56 -0.76 -4.13
N GLU A 126 3.88 -1.95 -4.64
CA GLU A 126 5.23 -2.23 -5.16
C GLU A 126 5.60 -1.28 -6.31
N ILE A 127 4.66 -0.97 -7.21
CA ILE A 127 4.86 -0.03 -8.30
C ILE A 127 5.06 1.40 -7.78
N VAL A 128 4.28 1.84 -6.80
CA VAL A 128 4.43 3.15 -6.14
C VAL A 128 5.81 3.28 -5.50
N LEU A 129 6.34 2.20 -4.95
CA LEU A 129 7.68 2.14 -4.36
C LEU A 129 8.82 2.05 -5.38
N GLY A 130 8.50 1.92 -6.67
CA GLY A 130 9.49 1.99 -7.75
C GLY A 130 9.72 0.69 -8.51
N ARG A 131 9.02 -0.41 -8.17
CA ARG A 131 9.09 -1.63 -8.97
C ARG A 131 8.52 -1.37 -10.38
N ARG A 132 9.31 -1.72 -11.41
CA ARG A 132 8.97 -1.55 -12.82
C ARG A 132 9.12 -2.88 -13.57
N ASP A 133 8.39 -3.88 -13.10
CA ASP A 133 8.41 -5.24 -13.64
C ASP A 133 7.06 -5.53 -14.32
N ALA A 134 7.04 -5.41 -15.65
CA ALA A 134 5.83 -5.62 -16.43
C ALA A 134 5.26 -7.06 -16.34
N SER A 135 6.07 -8.04 -15.89
CA SER A 135 5.61 -9.42 -15.70
C SER A 135 4.48 -9.54 -14.67
N VAL A 136 4.39 -8.57 -13.75
CA VAL A 136 3.29 -8.46 -12.77
C VAL A 136 1.92 -8.39 -13.47
N LEU A 137 1.83 -7.73 -14.63
CA LEU A 137 0.57 -7.60 -15.38
C LEU A 137 0.06 -8.93 -15.93
N ALA A 138 0.95 -9.89 -16.16
CA ALA A 138 0.58 -11.21 -16.70
C ALA A 138 -0.32 -12.03 -15.75
N SER A 139 -0.36 -11.68 -14.46
CA SER A 139 -1.24 -12.31 -13.47
C SER A 139 -2.68 -11.79 -13.49
N PHE A 140 -2.96 -10.77 -14.31
CA PHE A 140 -4.28 -10.12 -14.40
C PHE A 140 -4.81 -10.22 -15.83
N GLU A 141 -6.12 -10.49 -15.95
CA GLU A 141 -6.77 -10.57 -17.25
C GLU A 141 -6.61 -9.26 -18.02
N PRO A 142 -6.08 -9.29 -19.27
CA PRO A 142 -5.91 -8.10 -20.09
C PRO A 142 -7.21 -7.30 -20.23
N GLY A 143 -7.16 -6.00 -19.92
CA GLY A 143 -8.32 -5.13 -19.98
C GLY A 143 -9.26 -5.22 -18.77
N SER A 144 -8.98 -6.05 -17.77
CA SER A 144 -9.70 -6.01 -16.49
C SER A 144 -9.50 -4.67 -15.76
N PRO A 145 -10.35 -4.30 -14.79
CA PRO A 145 -10.14 -3.09 -13.98
C PRO A 145 -8.77 -3.07 -13.30
N ASP A 146 -8.33 -4.21 -12.75
CA ASP A 146 -7.04 -4.32 -12.06
C ASP A 146 -5.86 -4.20 -13.03
N HIS A 147 -5.92 -4.86 -14.20
CA HIS A 147 -4.89 -4.72 -15.23
C HIS A 147 -4.74 -3.26 -15.68
N ARG A 148 -5.86 -2.55 -15.94
CA ARG A 148 -5.82 -1.12 -16.30
C ARG A 148 -5.24 -0.26 -15.19
N ARG A 149 -5.62 -0.53 -13.93
CA ARG A 149 -5.13 0.18 -12.74
C ARG A 149 -3.62 0.05 -12.60
N LEU A 150 -3.09 -1.17 -12.71
CA LEU A 150 -1.66 -1.43 -12.61
C LEU A 150 -0.87 -0.85 -13.78
N THR A 151 -1.40 -0.97 -15.01
CA THR A 151 -0.79 -0.34 -16.20
C THR A 151 -0.69 1.18 -16.03
N ALA A 152 -1.75 1.83 -15.56
CA ALA A 152 -1.74 3.26 -15.28
C ALA A 152 -0.77 3.61 -14.14
N ALA A 153 -0.63 2.77 -13.12
CA ALA A 153 0.34 2.98 -12.04
C ALA A 153 1.79 2.92 -12.54
N MET A 154 2.10 2.00 -13.46
CA MET A 154 3.44 1.86 -14.06
C MET A 154 3.90 3.14 -14.80
N SER A 155 2.98 3.90 -15.36
CA SER A 155 3.28 5.13 -16.10
C SER A 155 3.38 6.38 -15.21
N ARG A 156 3.14 6.25 -13.91
CA ARG A 156 3.21 7.36 -12.94
C ARG A 156 4.57 7.40 -12.24
N PRO A 157 5.02 8.59 -11.77
CA PRO A 157 6.18 8.70 -10.89
C PRO A 157 6.06 7.78 -9.67
N SER A 158 7.17 7.17 -9.25
CA SER A 158 7.27 6.47 -7.98
C SER A 158 7.52 7.45 -6.84
N ILE A 159 7.36 7.00 -5.59
CA ILE A 159 7.74 7.81 -4.41
C ILE A 159 9.22 8.19 -4.43
N TRP A 160 10.08 7.33 -4.99
CA TRP A 160 11.50 7.65 -5.17
C TRP A 160 11.71 8.79 -6.17
N HIS A 161 11.02 8.75 -7.30
CA HIS A 161 11.06 9.83 -8.28
C HIS A 161 10.58 11.16 -7.67
N ASP A 162 9.47 11.15 -6.91
CA ASP A 162 8.97 12.33 -6.21
C ASP A 162 9.97 12.81 -5.12
N THR A 163 10.75 11.90 -4.55
CA THR A 163 11.83 12.24 -3.62
C THR A 163 13.01 12.95 -4.33
N LEU A 164 13.35 12.50 -5.55
CA LEU A 164 14.36 13.21 -6.36
C LEU A 164 13.88 14.65 -6.68
N ALA A 165 12.63 14.79 -7.07
CA ALA A 165 12.02 16.13 -7.30
C ALA A 165 12.03 16.97 -6.02
N TYR A 166 11.76 16.36 -4.85
CA TYR A 166 11.86 17.01 -3.55
C TYR A 166 13.28 17.51 -3.28
N LEU A 167 14.31 16.68 -3.51
CA LEU A 167 15.71 17.08 -3.31
C LEU A 167 16.08 18.29 -4.19
N VAL A 168 15.62 18.31 -5.45
CA VAL A 168 15.80 19.47 -6.33
C VAL A 168 15.10 20.71 -5.78
N GLY A 169 13.85 20.57 -5.30
CA GLY A 169 13.11 21.66 -4.65
C GLY A 169 13.77 22.19 -3.39
N ARG A 170 14.67 21.42 -2.77
CA ARG A 170 15.51 21.77 -1.62
C ARG A 170 16.88 22.34 -2.00
N GLY A 171 17.19 22.42 -3.30
CA GLY A 171 18.45 22.95 -3.81
C GLY A 171 19.58 21.91 -3.98
N HIS A 172 19.28 20.62 -3.85
CA HIS A 172 20.25 19.56 -4.16
C HIS A 172 20.30 19.31 -5.68
N LEU A 173 21.47 18.97 -6.20
CA LEU A 173 21.67 18.71 -7.62
C LEU A 173 21.29 17.27 -7.95
N VAL A 174 20.27 17.10 -8.78
CA VAL A 174 19.86 15.81 -9.35
C VAL A 174 19.83 15.96 -10.87
N PRO A 175 20.39 15.00 -11.64
CA PRO A 175 20.34 15.03 -13.10
C PRO A 175 18.91 15.13 -13.65
N ARG A 176 18.68 16.06 -14.59
CA ARG A 176 17.34 16.28 -15.16
C ARG A 176 16.81 15.08 -15.91
N GLU A 177 17.67 14.33 -16.57
CA GLU A 177 17.33 13.11 -17.29
C GLU A 177 16.68 12.04 -16.40
N LEU A 178 16.95 12.06 -15.10
CA LEU A 178 16.31 11.15 -14.13
C LEU A 178 14.91 11.62 -13.71
N LEU A 179 14.61 12.92 -13.86
CA LEU A 179 13.31 13.50 -13.56
C LEU A 179 12.39 13.50 -14.79
N ASP A 180 12.96 13.66 -15.98
CA ASP A 180 12.23 13.77 -17.24
C ASP A 180 12.20 12.42 -18.01
N GLY A 181 12.79 11.36 -17.46
CA GLY A 181 12.94 10.06 -18.09
C GLY A 181 11.64 9.23 -18.14
N ASP A 182 11.75 8.06 -18.75
CA ASP A 182 10.63 7.10 -18.87
C ASP A 182 10.27 6.49 -17.49
N MET A 183 9.08 6.80 -16.99
CA MET A 183 8.58 6.31 -15.69
C MET A 183 8.32 4.80 -15.67
N THR A 184 8.28 4.13 -16.80
CA THR A 184 8.07 2.68 -16.89
C THR A 184 9.38 1.89 -16.68
N VAL A 185 10.52 2.57 -16.68
CA VAL A 185 11.84 1.99 -16.47
C VAL A 185 12.21 2.01 -14.97
N ALA A 186 12.77 0.92 -14.48
CA ALA A 186 13.27 0.84 -13.10
C ALA A 186 14.43 1.82 -12.90
N TYR A 187 14.45 2.50 -11.76
CA TYR A 187 15.56 3.35 -11.37
C TYR A 187 16.85 2.51 -11.23
N ALA A 188 17.94 3.01 -11.81
CA ALA A 188 19.29 2.46 -11.62
C ALA A 188 20.14 3.39 -10.73
N PRO A 189 21.06 2.85 -9.92
CA PRO A 189 21.95 3.67 -9.10
C PRO A 189 22.72 4.67 -9.95
N HIS A 190 22.76 5.94 -9.50
CA HIS A 190 23.42 7.03 -10.20
C HIS A 190 24.36 7.79 -9.26
N PRO A 191 25.66 7.99 -9.59
CA PRO A 191 26.64 8.62 -8.70
C PRO A 191 26.21 10.02 -8.24
N GLU A 192 25.73 10.88 -9.14
CA GLU A 192 25.30 12.24 -8.78
C GLU A 192 24.10 12.26 -7.83
N VAL A 193 23.20 11.26 -7.91
CA VAL A 193 22.12 11.11 -6.94
C VAL A 193 22.66 10.68 -5.58
N GLN A 194 23.65 9.79 -5.55
CA GLN A 194 24.32 9.40 -4.30
C GLN A 194 24.98 10.61 -3.65
N ASP A 195 25.64 11.48 -4.42
CA ASP A 195 26.22 12.73 -3.95
C ASP A 195 25.16 13.71 -3.42
N ALA A 196 24.00 13.83 -4.12
CA ALA A 196 22.89 14.66 -3.67
C ALA A 196 22.30 14.15 -2.34
N VAL A 197 22.08 12.84 -2.22
CA VAL A 197 21.63 12.19 -0.98
C VAL A 197 22.62 12.42 0.15
N LEU A 198 23.91 12.20 -0.11
CA LEU A 198 24.96 12.45 0.90
C LEU A 198 25.03 13.92 1.31
N GLY A 199 24.86 14.83 0.34
CA GLY A 199 24.77 16.27 0.58
C GLY A 199 23.57 16.64 1.47
N ALA A 200 22.41 16.01 1.23
CA ALA A 200 21.22 16.19 2.05
C ALA A 200 21.46 15.72 3.50
N TYR A 201 22.02 14.54 3.70
CA TYR A 201 22.37 14.04 5.05
C TYR A 201 23.30 14.96 5.82
N ARG A 202 24.25 15.62 5.13
CA ARG A 202 25.26 16.48 5.77
C ARG A 202 24.76 17.89 6.08
N ASN A 203 23.88 18.43 5.22
CA ASN A 203 23.64 19.86 5.19
C ASN A 203 22.15 20.25 5.26
N ASP A 204 21.21 19.30 5.19
CA ASP A 204 19.76 19.53 5.19
C ASP A 204 19.04 18.53 6.11
N ALA A 205 18.88 18.92 7.37
CA ALA A 205 18.29 18.05 8.38
C ALA A 205 16.84 17.63 8.06
N GLU A 206 16.05 18.46 7.37
CA GLU A 206 14.70 18.07 6.97
C GLU A 206 14.71 17.04 5.84
N ALA A 207 15.59 17.22 4.85
CA ALA A 207 15.74 16.24 3.77
C ALA A 207 16.28 14.91 4.32
N ALA A 208 17.25 14.94 5.23
CA ALA A 208 17.75 13.76 5.90
C ALA A 208 16.62 12.98 6.61
N LEU A 209 15.74 13.66 7.34
CA LEU A 209 14.59 13.01 8.00
C LEU A 209 13.62 12.39 7.01
N VAL A 210 13.38 13.00 5.85
CA VAL A 210 12.55 12.41 4.78
C VAL A 210 13.20 11.15 4.23
N LEU A 211 14.49 11.18 3.94
CA LEU A 211 15.25 10.03 3.44
C LEU A 211 15.25 8.87 4.46
N GLU A 212 15.52 9.14 5.74
CA GLU A 212 15.44 8.15 6.82
C GLU A 212 14.06 7.51 6.90
N ARG A 213 13.00 8.31 6.73
CA ARG A 213 11.64 7.78 6.78
C ARG A 213 11.32 6.85 5.61
N LEU A 214 11.93 7.07 4.44
CA LEU A 214 11.81 6.16 3.30
C LEU A 214 12.57 4.85 3.53
N VAL A 215 13.73 4.91 4.18
CA VAL A 215 14.46 3.69 4.63
C VAL A 215 13.61 2.88 5.60
N ASP A 216 13.04 3.51 6.64
CA ASP A 216 12.13 2.85 7.60
C ASP A 216 10.95 2.15 6.90
N ILE A 217 10.43 2.75 5.82
CA ILE A 217 9.30 2.21 5.03
C ILE A 217 9.75 1.00 4.22
N ASP A 218 10.91 1.07 3.57
CA ASP A 218 11.47 -0.05 2.81
C ASP A 218 11.74 -1.25 3.73
N GLU A 219 12.40 -1.03 4.87
CA GLU A 219 12.64 -2.06 5.88
C GLU A 219 11.33 -2.70 6.36
N GLY A 220 10.32 -1.89 6.70
CA GLY A 220 9.02 -2.40 7.17
C GLY A 220 8.28 -3.22 6.11
N LEU A 221 8.40 -2.86 4.82
CA LEU A 221 7.82 -3.64 3.74
C LEU A 221 8.59 -4.96 3.51
N GLN A 222 9.92 -4.93 3.58
CA GLN A 222 10.75 -6.13 3.45
C GLN A 222 10.47 -7.12 4.59
N GLU A 223 10.36 -6.63 5.82
CA GLU A 223 9.98 -7.44 6.98
C GLU A 223 8.62 -8.10 6.78
N TRP A 224 7.60 -7.33 6.37
CA TRP A 224 6.26 -7.87 6.13
C TRP A 224 6.28 -8.93 5.02
N ARG A 225 6.97 -8.68 3.90
CA ARG A 225 7.09 -9.65 2.79
C ARG A 225 7.75 -10.94 3.26
N TYR A 226 8.88 -10.83 3.93
CA TYR A 226 9.63 -11.97 4.44
C TYR A 226 8.78 -12.84 5.36
N ARG A 227 8.12 -12.24 6.35
CA ARG A 227 7.27 -12.97 7.29
C ARG A 227 6.05 -13.59 6.62
N HIS A 228 5.40 -12.86 5.73
CA HIS A 228 4.25 -13.35 5.00
C HIS A 228 4.63 -14.51 4.04
N GLU A 229 5.80 -14.48 3.42
CA GLU A 229 6.29 -15.58 2.57
C GLU A 229 6.68 -16.81 3.40
N ILE A 230 7.34 -16.63 4.54
CA ILE A 230 7.67 -17.74 5.46
C ILE A 230 6.40 -18.36 6.03
N GLY A 231 5.45 -17.58 6.49
CA GLY A 231 4.15 -18.07 6.95
C GLY A 231 3.47 -18.96 5.90
N ARG A 232 3.59 -18.60 4.61
CA ARG A 232 3.11 -19.43 3.49
C ARG A 232 3.94 -20.71 3.27
N ALA A 233 5.23 -20.69 3.50
CA ALA A 233 6.11 -21.85 3.31
C ALA A 233 5.91 -22.91 4.42
N HIS A 234 5.42 -22.51 5.58
CA HIS A 234 5.09 -23.39 6.70
C HIS A 234 3.66 -23.93 6.64
N VAL A 235 2.88 -23.45 5.68
CA VAL A 235 1.49 -23.79 5.40
C VAL A 235 1.37 -24.44 4.01
#